data_f41ff68042d05a7994ed7d24528e9be9
#
_entry.id   f41ff68042d05a7994ed7d24528e9be9
#
_cell.length_a   1.000
_cell.length_b   1.000
_cell.length_c   1.000
_cell.angle_alpha   90.00
_cell.angle_beta   90.00
_cell.angle_gamma   90.00
#
_symmetry.space_group_name_H-M   'P 1'
#
loop_
_entity.id
_entity.type
_entity.pdbx_description
1 polymer ?
#
loop_
_entity_poly.entity_id
_entity_poly.type
_entity_poly.pdbx_seq_one_letter_code
_entity_poly.pdbx_strand_id
1 'polypeptide(L)'
;MWALVSDINLPGQFSDEFQGGQWVSDTPEVGAVFTGRNKNESMGEWEVPCTLTHHQINEVFAWASVSAENPAAHWRFDLTPQDNGTLLTFTMILGPGPSGLTMFIEKMPDKEAAIVHNRQISQAANMACTVEGIRDLAEK
;
A
#
# COMPACT_ATOMS: atom_id res chain seq x y z
N MET A 1 2.83 17.67 3.01
CA MET A 1 2.02 16.46 2.84
C MET A 1 2.50 15.58 1.68
N TRP A 2 2.69 16.15 0.48
CA TRP A 2 3.16 15.38 -0.68
C TRP A 2 4.47 14.61 -0.43
N ALA A 3 5.46 15.27 0.15
CA ALA A 3 6.75 14.64 0.44
C ALA A 3 6.61 13.42 1.35
N LEU A 4 5.61 13.40 2.22
CA LEU A 4 5.34 12.27 3.10
C LEU A 4 4.69 11.10 2.36
N VAL A 5 3.64 11.37 1.59
CA VAL A 5 2.91 10.29 0.90
C VAL A 5 3.68 9.70 -0.27
N SER A 6 4.58 10.46 -0.89
CA SER A 6 5.41 9.98 -2.00
C SER A 6 6.71 9.30 -1.55
N ASP A 7 6.97 9.26 -0.26
CA ASP A 7 8.11 8.52 0.30
C ASP A 7 7.72 7.06 0.51
N ILE A 8 8.23 6.18 -0.36
CA ILE A 8 7.90 4.74 -0.32
C ILE A 8 8.41 4.04 0.94
N ASN A 9 9.27 4.66 1.72
CA ASN A 9 9.78 4.10 2.96
C ASN A 9 8.98 4.55 4.19
N LEU A 10 8.22 5.63 4.08
CA LEU A 10 7.50 6.17 5.22
C LEU A 10 6.49 5.19 5.85
N PRO A 11 5.66 4.48 5.06
CA PRO A 11 4.71 3.53 5.65
C PRO A 11 5.35 2.44 6.50
N GLY A 12 6.60 2.09 6.24
CA GLY A 12 7.35 1.11 7.04
C GLY A 12 7.55 1.54 8.49
N GLN A 13 7.45 2.83 8.79
CA GLN A 13 7.55 3.34 10.16
C GLN A 13 6.27 3.08 10.98
N PHE A 14 5.14 2.86 10.33
CA PHE A 14 3.82 2.78 10.96
C PHE A 14 3.13 1.43 10.75
N SER A 15 3.58 0.64 9.81
CA SER A 15 3.04 -0.68 9.51
C SER A 15 3.89 -1.77 10.13
N ASP A 16 3.25 -2.75 10.75
CA ASP A 16 3.95 -3.91 11.28
C ASP A 16 4.39 -4.87 10.17
N GLU A 17 3.73 -4.81 9.03
CA GLU A 17 3.98 -5.70 7.91
C GLU A 17 4.95 -5.12 6.89
N PHE A 18 4.70 -3.91 6.42
CA PHE A 18 5.52 -3.25 5.40
C PHE A 18 6.81 -2.72 6.01
N GLN A 19 7.95 -3.15 5.48
CA GLN A 19 9.27 -2.84 6.02
C GLN A 19 10.02 -1.75 5.24
N GLY A 20 9.43 -1.22 4.18
CA GLY A 20 10.04 -0.22 3.33
C GLY A 20 10.21 -0.70 1.90
N GLY A 21 10.78 0.15 1.06
CA GLY A 21 10.95 -0.15 -0.35
C GLY A 21 12.24 0.43 -0.92
N GLN A 22 12.56 0.01 -2.13
CA GLN A 22 13.71 0.50 -2.88
C GLN A 22 13.30 0.73 -4.33
N TRP A 23 13.60 1.92 -4.86
CA TRP A 23 13.35 2.22 -6.25
C TRP A 23 14.22 1.37 -7.17
N VAL A 24 13.58 0.78 -8.17
CA VAL A 24 14.26 0.10 -9.28
C VAL A 24 14.44 1.08 -10.44
N SER A 25 13.44 1.91 -10.68
CA SER A 25 13.47 2.95 -11.72
C SER A 25 14.20 4.20 -11.23
N ASP A 26 14.82 4.93 -12.16
CA ASP A 26 15.61 6.13 -11.83
C ASP A 26 14.74 7.33 -11.46
N THR A 27 13.54 7.44 -12.04
CA THR A 27 12.64 8.59 -11.85
C THR A 27 11.26 8.12 -11.43
N PRO A 28 10.69 8.69 -10.36
CA PRO A 28 9.33 8.34 -9.94
C PRO A 28 8.28 8.97 -10.87
N GLU A 29 7.71 8.15 -11.74
CA GLU A 29 6.65 8.55 -12.67
C GLU A 29 5.73 7.35 -12.89
N VAL A 30 4.59 7.55 -13.58
CA VAL A 30 3.69 6.45 -13.91
C VAL A 30 4.46 5.39 -14.71
N GLY A 31 4.37 4.14 -14.28
CA GLY A 31 5.14 3.03 -14.85
C GLY A 31 6.45 2.74 -14.11
N ALA A 32 6.91 3.64 -13.24
CA ALA A 32 8.11 3.40 -12.42
C ALA A 32 7.87 2.26 -11.42
N VAL A 33 8.92 1.51 -11.15
CA VAL A 33 8.84 0.32 -10.28
C VAL A 33 9.70 0.50 -9.04
N PHE A 34 9.17 0.09 -7.91
CA PHE A 34 9.95 -0.10 -6.68
C PHE A 34 9.67 -1.49 -6.10
N THR A 35 10.61 -2.00 -5.31
CA THR A 35 10.45 -3.27 -4.61
C THR A 35 10.03 -2.99 -3.18
N GLY A 36 8.87 -3.49 -2.77
CA GLY A 36 8.39 -3.40 -1.41
C GLY A 36 8.82 -4.63 -0.61
N ARG A 37 9.28 -4.42 0.62
CA ARG A 37 9.65 -5.51 1.54
C ARG A 37 8.59 -5.65 2.61
N ASN A 38 8.18 -6.87 2.87
CA ASN A 38 7.12 -7.18 3.82
C ASN A 38 7.53 -8.32 4.74
N LYS A 39 6.86 -8.40 5.88
CA LYS A 39 7.11 -9.43 6.88
C LYS A 39 5.85 -9.66 7.71
N ASN A 40 5.47 -10.92 7.93
CA ASN A 40 4.47 -11.27 8.95
C ASN A 40 4.72 -12.70 9.44
N GLU A 41 4.00 -13.08 10.50
CA GLU A 41 4.18 -14.40 11.12
C GLU A 41 3.75 -15.56 10.22
N SER A 42 2.70 -15.36 9.44
CA SER A 42 2.14 -16.40 8.59
C SER A 42 2.98 -16.70 7.35
N MET A 43 3.62 -15.68 6.77
CA MET A 43 4.32 -15.77 5.50
C MET A 43 5.83 -15.57 5.60
N GLY A 44 6.33 -15.11 6.74
CA GLY A 44 7.73 -14.72 6.90
C GLY A 44 8.04 -13.43 6.19
N GLU A 45 9.21 -13.35 5.54
CA GLU A 45 9.65 -12.17 4.79
C GLU A 45 9.47 -12.40 3.30
N TRP A 46 9.00 -11.35 2.58
CA TRP A 46 8.89 -11.43 1.12
C TRP A 46 9.03 -10.05 0.48
N GLU A 47 9.35 -10.05 -0.81
CA GLU A 47 9.46 -8.84 -1.62
C GLU A 47 8.39 -8.83 -2.70
N VAL A 48 7.90 -7.64 -3.04
CA VAL A 48 6.84 -7.45 -4.04
C VAL A 48 7.25 -6.33 -4.98
N PRO A 49 7.21 -6.53 -6.30
CA PRO A 49 7.37 -5.43 -7.24
C PRO A 49 6.11 -4.56 -7.22
N CYS A 50 6.29 -3.25 -7.17
CA CYS A 50 5.20 -2.28 -7.14
C CYS A 50 5.39 -1.30 -8.28
N THR A 51 4.34 -1.07 -9.07
CA THR A 51 4.36 -0.18 -10.21
C THR A 51 3.49 1.04 -9.95
N LEU A 52 4.03 2.24 -10.11
CA LEU A 52 3.24 3.46 -9.97
C LEU A 52 2.17 3.53 -11.05
N THR A 53 0.93 3.70 -10.63
CA THR A 53 -0.23 3.84 -11.51
C THR A 53 -0.69 5.29 -11.61
N HIS A 54 -0.48 6.08 -10.55
CA HIS A 54 -0.81 7.50 -10.50
C HIS A 54 0.30 8.26 -9.80
N HIS A 55 0.71 9.36 -10.41
CA HIS A 55 1.73 10.24 -9.86
C HIS A 55 1.43 11.67 -10.28
N GLN A 56 0.63 12.38 -9.47
CA GLN A 56 0.29 13.78 -9.70
C GLN A 56 0.66 14.56 -8.43
N ILE A 57 1.65 15.41 -8.55
CA ILE A 57 2.21 16.15 -7.41
C ILE A 57 1.11 16.91 -6.67
N ASN A 58 1.06 16.75 -5.35
CA ASN A 58 0.08 17.33 -4.44
C ASN A 58 -1.36 16.83 -4.62
N GLU A 59 -1.59 15.80 -5.43
CA GLU A 59 -2.94 15.30 -5.69
C GLU A 59 -3.07 13.80 -5.43
N VAL A 60 -2.28 12.97 -6.11
CA VAL A 60 -2.43 11.51 -5.99
C VAL A 60 -1.11 10.77 -6.15
N PHE A 61 -0.92 9.78 -5.29
CA PHE A 61 0.20 8.83 -5.37
C PHE A 61 -0.35 7.43 -5.19
N ALA A 62 -0.23 6.59 -6.21
CA ALA A 62 -0.83 5.26 -6.21
C ALA A 62 0.07 4.24 -6.90
N TRP A 63 -0.03 3.00 -6.44
CA TRP A 63 0.73 1.91 -7.02
C TRP A 63 -0.06 0.60 -6.98
N ALA A 64 0.33 -0.31 -7.89
CA ALA A 64 -0.20 -1.66 -7.95
C ALA A 64 0.90 -2.63 -7.52
N SER A 65 0.58 -3.57 -6.65
CA SER A 65 1.53 -4.61 -6.26
C SER A 65 1.42 -5.83 -7.17
N VAL A 66 2.56 -6.46 -7.45
CA VAL A 66 2.79 -7.61 -8.31
C VAL A 66 2.71 -7.22 -9.79
N SER A 67 1.57 -6.75 -10.28
CA SER A 67 1.37 -6.41 -11.69
C SER A 67 0.39 -5.25 -11.83
N ALA A 68 0.68 -4.31 -12.73
CA ALA A 68 -0.22 -3.20 -13.01
C ALA A 68 -1.49 -3.64 -13.74
N GLU A 69 -1.39 -4.70 -14.57
CA GLU A 69 -2.51 -5.22 -15.34
C GLU A 69 -3.43 -6.12 -14.53
N ASN A 70 -2.85 -6.87 -13.57
CA ASN A 70 -3.61 -7.81 -12.74
C ASN A 70 -3.07 -7.74 -11.30
N PRO A 71 -3.32 -6.64 -10.58
CA PRO A 71 -2.68 -6.40 -9.28
C PRO A 71 -3.18 -7.34 -8.19
N ALA A 72 -2.27 -7.73 -7.31
CA ALA A 72 -2.62 -8.38 -6.05
C ALA A 72 -3.33 -7.40 -5.13
N ALA A 73 -2.90 -6.14 -5.15
CA ALA A 73 -3.55 -5.04 -4.44
C ALA A 73 -3.24 -3.74 -5.16
N HIS A 74 -4.14 -2.77 -5.04
CA HIS A 74 -3.94 -1.41 -5.52
C HIS A 74 -4.03 -0.47 -4.31
N TRP A 75 -3.02 0.38 -4.16
CA TRP A 75 -2.88 1.30 -3.04
C TRP A 75 -2.89 2.73 -3.54
N ARG A 76 -3.61 3.62 -2.86
CA ARG A 76 -3.77 4.99 -3.33
C ARG A 76 -3.87 5.98 -2.20
N PHE A 77 -3.03 7.02 -2.26
CA PHE A 77 -3.16 8.22 -1.44
C PHE A 77 -3.78 9.33 -2.29
N ASP A 78 -4.85 9.93 -1.81
CA ASP A 78 -5.46 11.12 -2.40
C ASP A 78 -5.30 12.29 -1.45
N LEU A 79 -4.89 13.43 -1.99
CA LEU A 79 -4.76 14.69 -1.26
C LEU A 79 -5.81 15.66 -1.80
N THR A 80 -6.77 16.04 -0.95
CA THR A 80 -7.85 16.94 -1.32
C THR A 80 -7.72 18.24 -0.53
N PRO A 81 -7.56 19.41 -1.19
CA PRO A 81 -7.50 20.67 -0.48
C PRO A 81 -8.77 20.94 0.31
N GLN A 82 -8.59 21.46 1.52
CA GLN A 82 -9.67 21.93 2.37
C GLN A 82 -9.32 23.31 2.91
N ASP A 83 -10.28 24.01 3.49
CA ASP A 83 -10.16 25.43 3.86
C ASP A 83 -8.85 25.77 4.61
N ASN A 84 -8.42 24.94 5.55
CA ASN A 84 -7.23 25.19 6.36
C ASN A 84 -6.20 24.07 6.29
N GLY A 85 -6.26 23.22 5.26
CA GLY A 85 -5.33 22.10 5.18
C GLY A 85 -5.64 21.16 4.03
N THR A 86 -5.31 19.90 4.26
CA THR A 86 -5.44 18.85 3.25
C THR A 86 -6.14 17.63 3.87
N LEU A 87 -7.14 17.11 3.17
CA LEU A 87 -7.72 15.81 3.52
C LEU A 87 -6.89 14.72 2.87
N LEU A 88 -6.34 13.84 3.67
CA LEU A 88 -5.60 12.66 3.21
C LEU A 88 -6.53 11.45 3.24
N THR A 89 -6.67 10.80 2.08
CA THR A 89 -7.44 9.56 1.96
C THR A 89 -6.49 8.45 1.48
N PHE A 90 -6.46 7.35 2.21
CA PHE A 90 -5.67 6.17 1.85
C PHE A 90 -6.63 5.03 1.52
N THR A 91 -6.55 4.53 0.29
CA THR A 91 -7.46 3.49 -0.22
C THR A 91 -6.67 2.25 -0.63
N MET A 92 -7.21 1.08 -0.32
CA MET A 92 -6.66 -0.19 -0.77
C MET A 92 -7.76 -1.03 -1.40
N ILE A 93 -7.45 -1.62 -2.57
CA ILE A 93 -8.33 -2.57 -3.25
C ILE A 93 -7.56 -3.88 -3.35
N LEU A 94 -8.10 -4.96 -2.77
CA LEU A 94 -7.49 -6.27 -2.77
C LEU A 94 -7.90 -7.03 -4.04
N GLY A 95 -6.91 -7.54 -4.78
CA GLY A 95 -7.13 -8.25 -6.03
C GLY A 95 -7.29 -7.31 -7.23
N PRO A 96 -7.75 -7.83 -8.39
CA PRO A 96 -8.19 -9.19 -8.66
C PRO A 96 -7.07 -10.21 -8.89
N GLY A 97 -5.80 -9.78 -8.96
CA GLY A 97 -4.69 -10.66 -9.23
C GLY A 97 -4.33 -11.58 -8.05
N PRO A 98 -3.52 -12.62 -8.31
CA PRO A 98 -3.09 -13.53 -7.26
C PRO A 98 -2.15 -12.84 -6.27
N SER A 99 -2.25 -13.24 -5.01
CA SER A 99 -1.42 -12.74 -3.92
C SER A 99 -1.01 -13.91 -3.02
N GLY A 100 -0.32 -13.61 -1.91
CA GLY A 100 -0.04 -14.61 -0.89
C GLY A 100 -1.27 -15.29 -0.33
N LEU A 101 -2.43 -14.63 -0.38
CA LEU A 101 -3.71 -15.22 0.05
C LEU A 101 -4.20 -16.34 -0.86
N THR A 102 -3.85 -16.28 -2.14
CA THR A 102 -4.32 -17.26 -3.14
C THR A 102 -3.99 -18.68 -2.71
N MET A 103 -2.79 -18.89 -2.17
CA MET A 103 -2.37 -20.21 -1.70
C MET A 103 -3.24 -20.71 -0.55
N PHE A 104 -3.61 -19.84 0.39
CA PHE A 104 -4.48 -20.21 1.51
C PHE A 104 -5.90 -20.48 1.03
N ILE A 105 -6.41 -19.68 0.10
CA ILE A 105 -7.75 -19.86 -0.48
C ILE A 105 -7.83 -21.19 -1.25
N GLU A 106 -6.80 -21.54 -2.01
CA GLU A 106 -6.75 -22.81 -2.75
C GLU A 106 -6.79 -24.03 -1.84
N LYS A 107 -6.18 -23.92 -0.65
CA LYS A 107 -6.19 -25.00 0.36
C LYS A 107 -7.52 -25.09 1.09
N MET A 108 -8.22 -23.98 1.25
CA MET A 108 -9.46 -23.87 2.02
C MET A 108 -10.48 -22.98 1.30
N PRO A 109 -10.95 -23.41 0.09
CA PRO A 109 -11.81 -22.55 -0.72
C PRO A 109 -13.15 -22.21 -0.08
N ASP A 110 -13.64 -23.04 0.82
CA ASP A 110 -14.86 -22.80 1.58
C ASP A 110 -14.70 -21.71 2.65
N LYS A 111 -13.47 -21.29 2.94
CA LYS A 111 -13.14 -20.23 3.88
C LYS A 111 -12.67 -18.95 3.22
N GLU A 112 -12.81 -18.83 1.91
CA GLU A 112 -12.34 -17.67 1.15
C GLU A 112 -12.83 -16.34 1.74
N ALA A 113 -14.12 -16.21 2.01
CA ALA A 113 -14.69 -14.97 2.55
C ALA A 113 -14.07 -14.60 3.90
N ALA A 114 -13.84 -15.57 4.78
CA ALA A 114 -13.22 -15.33 6.09
C ALA A 114 -11.74 -14.94 5.93
N ILE A 115 -11.02 -15.58 5.04
CA ILE A 115 -9.60 -15.30 4.77
C ILE A 115 -9.44 -13.87 4.26
N VAL A 116 -10.23 -13.47 3.26
CA VAL A 116 -10.20 -12.12 2.70
C VAL A 116 -10.61 -11.09 3.75
N HIS A 117 -11.67 -11.35 4.50
CA HIS A 117 -12.15 -10.44 5.54
C HIS A 117 -11.07 -10.21 6.62
N ASN A 118 -10.43 -11.26 7.10
CA ASN A 118 -9.38 -11.16 8.11
C ASN A 118 -8.17 -10.37 7.58
N ARG A 119 -7.82 -10.57 6.32
CA ARG A 119 -6.75 -9.80 5.68
C ARG A 119 -7.10 -8.32 5.61
N GLN A 120 -8.34 -7.99 5.25
CA GLN A 120 -8.80 -6.61 5.18
C GLN A 120 -8.78 -5.93 6.55
N ILE A 121 -9.15 -6.64 7.62
CA ILE A 121 -9.06 -6.12 8.98
C ILE A 121 -7.61 -5.78 9.34
N SER A 122 -6.69 -6.69 9.05
CA SER A 122 -5.26 -6.49 9.30
C SER A 122 -4.71 -5.29 8.53
N GLN A 123 -5.08 -5.17 7.24
CA GLN A 123 -4.65 -4.05 6.40
C GLN A 123 -5.26 -2.73 6.89
N ALA A 124 -6.53 -2.72 7.28
CA ALA A 124 -7.19 -1.52 7.79
C ALA A 124 -6.49 -0.98 9.04
N ALA A 125 -6.07 -1.86 9.94
CA ALA A 125 -5.33 -1.45 11.14
C ALA A 125 -3.99 -0.81 10.78
N ASN A 126 -3.23 -1.41 9.86
CA ASN A 126 -1.96 -0.85 9.39
C ASN A 126 -2.15 0.48 8.65
N MET A 127 -3.20 0.59 7.84
CA MET A 127 -3.53 1.82 7.12
C MET A 127 -3.91 2.95 8.08
N ALA A 128 -4.68 2.65 9.13
CA ALA A 128 -5.05 3.64 10.15
C ALA A 128 -3.79 4.17 10.84
N CYS A 129 -2.86 3.30 11.24
CA CYS A 129 -1.59 3.73 11.83
C CYS A 129 -0.79 4.61 10.88
N THR A 130 -0.79 4.28 9.59
CA THR A 130 -0.06 5.03 8.56
C THR A 130 -0.63 6.43 8.40
N VAL A 131 -1.96 6.59 8.23
CA VAL A 131 -2.56 7.93 8.06
C VAL A 131 -2.42 8.78 9.31
N GLU A 132 -2.57 8.19 10.50
CA GLU A 132 -2.36 8.91 11.77
C GLU A 132 -0.91 9.37 11.90
N GLY A 133 0.05 8.51 11.55
CA GLY A 133 1.47 8.86 11.56
C GLY A 133 1.81 9.97 10.59
N ILE A 134 1.25 9.94 9.38
CA ILE A 134 1.43 11.00 8.38
C ILE A 134 0.85 12.32 8.88
N ARG A 135 -0.36 12.27 9.45
CA ARG A 135 -0.99 13.46 10.03
C ARG A 135 -0.08 14.09 11.09
N ASP A 136 0.42 13.28 12.01
CA ASP A 136 1.25 13.77 13.10
C ASP A 136 2.55 14.40 12.60
N LEU A 137 3.17 13.81 11.58
CA LEU A 137 4.37 14.36 10.94
C LEU A 137 4.06 15.66 10.18
N ALA A 138 2.92 15.74 9.51
CA ALA A 138 2.53 16.92 8.74
C ALA A 138 2.16 18.11 9.63
N GLU A 139 1.68 17.85 10.84
CA GLU A 139 1.25 18.88 11.79
C GLU A 139 2.36 19.35 12.74
N LYS A 140 3.54 18.78 12.63
CA LYS A 140 4.69 19.19 13.46
C LYS A 140 5.21 20.58 13.15
#